data_1848a771f578c00e8709e3678ed0f754
#
_entry.id   1848a771f578c00e8709e3678ed0f754
#
_cell.length_a   1.000
_cell.length_b   1.000
_cell.length_c   1.000
_cell.angle_alpha   90.00
_cell.angle_beta   90.00
_cell.angle_gamma   90.00
#
_symmetry.space_group_name_H-M   'P 1'
#
loop_
_entity.id
_entity.type
_entity.pdbx_description
1 polymer ?
#
loop_
_entity_poly.entity_id
_entity_poly.type
_entity_poly.pdbx_seq_one_letter_code
_entity_poly.pdbx_strand_id
1 'polypeptide(L)'
;MHIKVTSYTSRILLFLLAFIIALPMGAQSAKHLGLKTVVIDPGHGGKDPGAPGKSSSTSEKHIVLAISKLLGEKIKTAYPDVKVVYTRSTDVFVELNQRANIAKKSNADLFISIHCNSNNSSRPFGASAHILGPKSKNKKNTSDYFAKSKSVAQRENSVMLLEEDYQTTYQGFDPNAPESVISHNLMWNANYENSLLFAAEVDNVICKAPFRESDYTGIHQDIFYLLWATNMPSALLELGFMSNPLDYKVLSTKDGQEKIAQSLFSAFCAYKTKFDASVNVKSDPVVVPVPAPAPVQVAEPAETAGEVAAEEYYGVQIMALGRKLAANDPNFKGYKAIAVNTGKIYKYIIGVGETKEDVLVKHKDIKKKFPESFVVKVSGNSVEIAK
;
A
#
# COMPACT_ATOMS: atom_id res chain seq x y z
N MET A 1 -5.67 76.41 -37.50
CA MET A 1 -4.70 75.93 -36.50
C MET A 1 -5.13 74.56 -36.06
N HIS A 2 -4.69 73.50 -36.80
CA HIS A 2 -5.03 72.12 -36.49
C HIS A 2 -3.87 71.47 -35.77
N ILE A 3 -4.08 71.16 -34.50
CA ILE A 3 -3.09 70.53 -33.65
C ILE A 3 -3.11 69.01 -33.86
N LYS A 4 -1.98 68.42 -34.29
CA LYS A 4 -1.75 67.01 -34.44
C LYS A 4 -1.67 66.31 -33.06
N VAL A 5 -2.76 65.70 -32.61
CA VAL A 5 -2.81 64.97 -31.30
C VAL A 5 -2.85 63.46 -31.49
N THR A 6 -2.61 62.91 -32.67
CA THR A 6 -2.88 61.47 -32.96
C THR A 6 -1.66 60.56 -32.93
N SER A 7 -0.44 61.05 -32.57
CA SER A 7 0.79 60.23 -32.68
C SER A 7 1.28 59.66 -31.33
N TYR A 8 0.95 60.26 -30.21
CA TYR A 8 1.46 59.83 -28.89
C TYR A 8 0.61 58.74 -28.23
N THR A 9 -0.70 58.77 -28.42
CA THR A 9 -1.60 57.77 -27.80
C THR A 9 -1.41 56.38 -28.40
N SER A 10 -1.16 56.26 -29.74
CA SER A 10 -0.86 54.98 -30.38
C SER A 10 0.44 54.37 -29.95
N ARG A 11 1.48 55.18 -29.66
CA ARG A 11 2.78 54.63 -29.19
C ARG A 11 2.73 54.18 -27.74
N ILE A 12 1.99 54.85 -26.87
CA ILE A 12 1.79 54.47 -25.47
C ILE A 12 0.93 53.19 -25.41
N LEU A 13 -0.07 53.04 -26.25
CA LEU A 13 -0.91 51.81 -26.32
C LEU A 13 -0.10 50.61 -26.79
N LEU A 14 0.83 50.77 -27.76
CA LEU A 14 1.73 49.73 -28.23
C LEU A 14 2.78 49.31 -27.17
N PHE A 15 3.27 50.23 -26.37
CA PHE A 15 4.19 49.92 -25.27
C PHE A 15 3.49 49.23 -24.10
N LEU A 16 2.24 49.57 -23.78
CA LEU A 16 1.43 48.86 -22.79
C LEU A 16 1.05 47.46 -23.24
N LEU A 17 0.75 47.26 -24.54
CA LEU A 17 0.48 45.94 -25.07
C LEU A 17 1.74 45.06 -25.12
N ALA A 18 2.92 45.61 -25.39
CA ALA A 18 4.18 44.89 -25.36
C ALA A 18 4.62 44.50 -23.94
N PHE A 19 4.25 45.30 -22.92
CA PHE A 19 4.55 45.00 -21.53
C PHE A 19 3.67 43.90 -20.94
N ILE A 20 2.44 43.73 -21.45
CA ILE A 20 1.54 42.64 -21.05
C ILE A 20 2.00 41.24 -21.62
N ILE A 21 2.70 41.25 -22.76
CA ILE A 21 3.24 40.04 -23.37
C ILE A 21 4.56 39.55 -22.74
N ALA A 22 5.23 40.45 -21.99
CA ALA A 22 6.49 40.15 -21.32
C ALA A 22 6.37 39.80 -19.82
N LEU A 23 5.15 39.49 -19.34
CA LEU A 23 5.04 38.79 -18.06
C LEU A 23 5.68 37.40 -18.26
N PRO A 24 6.74 37.07 -17.51
CA PRO A 24 7.20 35.71 -17.55
C PRO A 24 5.99 34.83 -17.15
N MET A 25 5.49 34.06 -18.09
CA MET A 25 4.74 32.87 -17.73
C MET A 25 5.68 32.09 -16.82
N GLY A 26 5.56 32.36 -15.52
CA GLY A 26 6.18 31.53 -14.53
C GLY A 26 5.78 30.12 -14.90
N ALA A 27 6.73 29.34 -15.38
CA ALA A 27 6.53 27.92 -15.52
C ALA A 27 6.03 27.47 -14.16
N GLN A 28 4.72 27.26 -14.01
CA GLN A 28 4.19 26.50 -12.89
C GLN A 28 4.96 25.20 -12.97
N SER A 29 5.98 25.09 -12.14
CA SER A 29 6.69 23.83 -11.93
C SER A 29 5.60 22.81 -11.75
N ALA A 30 5.47 21.89 -12.71
CA ALA A 30 4.51 20.80 -12.65
C ALA A 30 4.69 20.20 -11.27
N LYS A 31 3.64 20.30 -10.44
CA LYS A 31 3.68 19.85 -9.07
C LYS A 31 4.03 18.37 -9.14
N HIS A 32 5.25 18.02 -8.76
CA HIS A 32 5.73 16.66 -8.83
C HIS A 32 4.88 15.83 -7.89
N LEU A 33 3.94 15.07 -8.45
CA LEU A 33 2.92 14.32 -7.72
C LEU A 33 3.45 12.99 -7.12
N GLY A 34 4.76 12.83 -7.00
CA GLY A 34 5.38 11.63 -6.45
C GLY A 34 5.32 11.55 -4.92
N LEU A 35 5.80 10.44 -4.37
CA LEU A 35 5.91 10.22 -2.93
C LEU A 35 6.88 11.21 -2.30
N LYS A 36 6.37 12.05 -1.41
CA LYS A 36 7.11 13.16 -0.75
C LYS A 36 7.24 13.03 0.75
N THR A 37 6.34 12.29 1.39
CA THR A 37 6.36 12.11 2.84
C THR A 37 6.12 10.66 3.21
N VAL A 38 7.05 10.06 3.94
CA VAL A 38 6.88 8.75 4.56
C VAL A 38 6.90 8.88 6.08
N VAL A 39 5.93 8.25 6.74
CA VAL A 39 5.95 8.09 8.19
C VAL A 39 6.41 6.67 8.52
N ILE A 40 7.45 6.58 9.32
CA ILE A 40 7.93 5.33 9.89
C ILE A 40 7.48 5.30 11.34
N ASP A 41 6.78 4.25 11.70
CA ASP A 41 6.23 4.02 13.04
C ASP A 41 6.97 2.86 13.72
N PRO A 42 7.98 3.13 14.57
CA PRO A 42 8.55 2.10 15.40
C PRO A 42 7.54 1.66 16.44
N GLY A 43 7.05 0.41 16.38
CA GLY A 43 6.07 -0.11 17.32
C GLY A 43 6.49 0.00 18.78
N HIS A 44 5.53 -0.03 19.72
CA HIS A 44 5.76 -0.01 21.17
C HIS A 44 6.52 1.24 21.66
N GLY A 45 7.20 1.15 22.80
CA GLY A 45 8.03 2.25 23.37
C GLY A 45 7.65 2.62 24.80
N GLY A 46 8.61 3.13 25.57
CA GLY A 46 8.43 3.53 26.96
C GLY A 46 7.89 2.39 27.83
N LYS A 47 6.69 2.56 28.39
CA LYS A 47 6.01 1.56 29.25
C LYS A 47 5.54 0.31 28.50
N ASP A 48 5.48 0.34 27.16
CA ASP A 48 5.14 -0.80 26.33
C ASP A 48 6.43 -1.44 25.75
N PRO A 49 6.90 -2.58 26.25
CA PRO A 49 8.13 -3.21 25.79
C PRO A 49 7.95 -3.98 24.47
N GLY A 50 6.71 -4.31 24.06
CA GLY A 50 6.44 -5.31 23.03
C GLY A 50 6.86 -6.72 23.47
N ALA A 51 7.19 -7.56 22.52
CA ALA A 51 7.68 -8.90 22.82
C ALA A 51 9.04 -8.87 23.58
N PRO A 52 9.21 -9.72 24.61
CA PRO A 52 10.42 -9.72 25.42
C PRO A 52 11.63 -10.23 24.64
N GLY A 53 12.78 -9.59 24.85
CA GLY A 53 14.07 -10.07 24.41
C GLY A 53 14.79 -10.88 25.48
N LYS A 54 16.01 -11.37 25.18
CA LYS A 54 16.86 -12.02 26.16
C LYS A 54 17.45 -11.04 27.18
N SER A 55 17.41 -9.75 26.90
CA SER A 55 17.75 -8.65 27.81
C SER A 55 16.79 -7.50 27.58
N SER A 56 16.71 -6.55 28.52
CA SER A 56 15.88 -5.36 28.37
C SER A 56 16.22 -4.54 27.12
N SER A 57 17.50 -4.45 26.76
CA SER A 57 18.00 -3.73 25.59
C SER A 57 17.69 -4.42 24.25
N THR A 58 17.21 -5.67 24.27
CA THR A 58 16.85 -6.46 23.10
C THR A 58 15.37 -6.82 23.08
N SER A 59 14.52 -6.11 23.84
CA SER A 59 13.06 -6.17 23.69
C SER A 59 12.65 -5.57 22.34
N GLU A 60 11.49 -5.93 21.86
CA GLU A 60 10.97 -5.51 20.56
C GLU A 60 11.08 -3.99 20.35
N LYS A 61 10.63 -3.18 21.31
CA LYS A 61 10.66 -1.71 21.21
C LYS A 61 12.03 -1.13 20.84
N HIS A 62 13.12 -1.73 21.30
CA HIS A 62 14.48 -1.28 20.99
C HIS A 62 14.93 -1.73 19.60
N ILE A 63 14.60 -2.96 19.25
CA ILE A 63 14.92 -3.55 17.93
C ILE A 63 14.23 -2.77 16.82
N VAL A 64 12.91 -2.57 16.92
CA VAL A 64 12.15 -1.87 15.90
C VAL A 64 12.55 -0.40 15.78
N LEU A 65 12.92 0.25 16.89
CA LEU A 65 13.46 1.62 16.87
C LEU A 65 14.77 1.69 16.11
N ALA A 66 15.70 0.75 16.35
CA ALA A 66 16.98 0.69 15.66
C ALA A 66 16.80 0.49 14.14
N ILE A 67 15.99 -0.50 13.74
CA ILE A 67 15.70 -0.79 12.33
C ILE A 67 15.02 0.40 11.65
N SER A 68 14.05 1.02 12.31
CA SER A 68 13.34 2.20 11.78
C SER A 68 14.26 3.37 11.51
N LYS A 69 15.22 3.63 12.41
CA LYS A 69 16.22 4.68 12.21
C LYS A 69 17.15 4.38 11.05
N LEU A 70 17.64 3.15 10.94
CA LEU A 70 18.47 2.72 9.81
C LEU A 70 17.73 2.88 8.47
N LEU A 71 16.45 2.44 8.41
CA LEU A 71 15.63 2.62 7.24
C LEU A 71 15.46 4.10 6.86
N GLY A 72 15.12 4.92 7.83
CA GLY A 72 14.89 6.34 7.56
C GLY A 72 16.15 7.09 7.13
N GLU A 73 17.32 6.74 7.66
CA GLU A 73 18.60 7.32 7.20
C GLU A 73 18.92 6.90 5.75
N LYS A 74 18.66 5.63 5.38
CA LYS A 74 18.81 5.18 3.98
C LYS A 74 17.89 5.96 3.04
N ILE A 75 16.63 6.16 3.43
CA ILE A 75 15.66 6.92 2.63
C ILE A 75 16.11 8.38 2.48
N LYS A 76 16.46 9.07 3.57
CA LYS A 76 16.94 10.47 3.54
C LYS A 76 18.18 10.65 2.67
N THR A 77 19.11 9.70 2.73
CA THR A 77 20.35 9.74 1.95
C THR A 77 20.07 9.57 0.45
N ALA A 78 19.22 8.62 0.08
CA ALA A 78 18.93 8.31 -1.32
C ALA A 78 17.91 9.25 -1.94
N TYR A 79 16.99 9.79 -1.15
CA TYR A 79 15.91 10.67 -1.58
C TYR A 79 15.81 11.91 -0.67
N PRO A 80 16.71 12.89 -0.83
CA PRO A 80 16.74 14.11 0.03
C PRO A 80 15.46 14.95 -0.05
N ASP A 81 14.67 14.80 -1.11
CA ASP A 81 13.37 15.43 -1.33
C ASP A 81 12.20 14.70 -0.65
N VAL A 82 12.44 13.51 -0.09
CA VAL A 82 11.46 12.75 0.68
C VAL A 82 11.57 13.07 2.17
N LYS A 83 10.51 13.65 2.72
CA LYS A 83 10.41 13.90 4.16
C LYS A 83 10.16 12.59 4.90
N VAL A 84 11.09 12.23 5.79
CA VAL A 84 10.93 11.09 6.70
C VAL A 84 10.49 11.60 8.07
N VAL A 85 9.34 11.14 8.54
CA VAL A 85 8.78 11.46 9.86
C VAL A 85 8.72 10.18 10.68
N TYR A 86 9.05 10.26 11.97
CA TYR A 86 8.91 9.14 12.90
C TYR A 86 7.78 9.43 13.89
N THR A 87 6.99 8.41 14.24
CA THR A 87 6.02 8.53 15.35
C THR A 87 6.73 8.66 16.69
N ARG A 88 7.89 8.01 16.84
CA ARG A 88 8.85 8.19 17.92
C ARG A 88 10.29 8.02 17.41
N SER A 89 11.22 8.75 17.98
CA SER A 89 12.65 8.68 17.65
C SER A 89 13.51 8.26 18.85
N THR A 90 12.87 8.08 20.01
CA THR A 90 13.48 7.64 21.27
C THR A 90 12.61 6.57 21.92
N ASP A 91 13.02 6.03 23.08
CA ASP A 91 12.24 5.06 23.84
C ASP A 91 11.16 5.78 24.67
N VAL A 92 10.11 6.28 24.00
CA VAL A 92 8.93 6.90 24.61
C VAL A 92 7.67 6.14 24.18
N PHE A 93 6.68 6.11 25.04
CA PHE A 93 5.36 5.59 24.72
C PHE A 93 4.58 6.63 23.89
N VAL A 94 4.01 6.20 22.77
CA VAL A 94 3.13 7.00 21.93
C VAL A 94 1.87 6.18 21.70
N GLU A 95 0.74 6.76 22.06
CA GLU A 95 -0.59 6.14 21.92
C GLU A 95 -0.92 5.83 20.45
N LEU A 96 -1.69 4.78 20.18
CA LEU A 96 -2.02 4.37 18.82
C LEU A 96 -2.71 5.48 18.03
N ASN A 97 -3.67 6.18 18.67
CA ASN A 97 -4.33 7.31 18.04
C ASN A 97 -3.38 8.47 17.71
N GLN A 98 -2.39 8.74 18.58
CA GLN A 98 -1.38 9.77 18.34
C GLN A 98 -0.49 9.41 17.15
N ARG A 99 -0.10 8.13 16.98
CA ARG A 99 0.69 7.64 15.82
C ARG A 99 -0.05 7.92 14.51
N ALA A 100 -1.34 7.54 14.44
CA ALA A 100 -2.19 7.83 13.29
C ALA A 100 -2.33 9.34 13.02
N ASN A 101 -2.46 10.15 14.09
CA ASN A 101 -2.56 11.60 13.99
C ASN A 101 -1.25 12.26 13.50
N ILE A 102 -0.09 11.75 13.90
CA ILE A 102 1.22 12.19 13.36
C ILE A 102 1.26 11.97 11.85
N ALA A 103 0.85 10.79 11.38
CA ALA A 103 0.82 10.47 9.97
C ALA A 103 -0.13 11.40 9.19
N LYS A 104 -1.37 11.59 9.67
CA LYS A 104 -2.36 12.48 9.06
C LYS A 104 -1.88 13.94 9.01
N LYS A 105 -1.37 14.47 10.13
CA LYS A 105 -0.85 15.86 10.21
C LYS A 105 0.38 16.09 9.34
N SER A 106 1.13 15.03 9.05
CA SER A 106 2.30 15.09 8.17
C SER A 106 1.92 15.04 6.69
N ASN A 107 0.65 14.84 6.33
CA ASN A 107 0.17 14.55 4.98
C ASN A 107 1.02 13.43 4.34
N ALA A 108 1.16 12.32 5.03
CA ALA A 108 2.00 11.22 4.59
C ALA A 108 1.44 10.53 3.34
N ASP A 109 2.32 10.18 2.41
CA ASP A 109 2.00 9.40 1.20
C ASP A 109 2.13 7.90 1.45
N LEU A 110 2.85 7.53 2.53
CA LEU A 110 3.03 6.14 2.97
C LEU A 110 3.24 6.10 4.49
N PHE A 111 2.58 5.17 5.15
CA PHE A 111 2.76 4.85 6.57
C PHE A 111 3.30 3.43 6.73
N ILE A 112 4.41 3.26 7.43
CA ILE A 112 5.09 1.99 7.65
C ILE A 112 5.22 1.76 9.16
N SER A 113 4.40 0.85 9.72
CA SER A 113 4.54 0.40 11.11
C SER A 113 5.47 -0.82 11.17
N ILE A 114 6.43 -0.81 12.07
CA ILE A 114 7.48 -1.82 12.18
C ILE A 114 7.39 -2.49 13.54
N HIS A 115 7.16 -3.80 13.51
CA HIS A 115 7.01 -4.71 14.66
C HIS A 115 7.84 -5.97 14.49
N CYS A 116 7.90 -6.78 15.54
CA CYS A 116 8.47 -8.14 15.53
C CYS A 116 7.43 -9.10 16.08
N ASN A 117 7.16 -10.17 15.36
CA ASN A 117 6.21 -11.17 15.77
C ASN A 117 6.71 -11.95 17.02
N SER A 118 5.80 -12.56 17.72
CA SER A 118 6.10 -13.44 18.85
C SER A 118 5.06 -14.52 19.00
N ASN A 119 5.47 -15.67 19.54
CA ASN A 119 4.58 -16.79 19.79
C ASN A 119 5.02 -17.53 21.07
N ASN A 120 4.09 -18.22 21.73
CA ASN A 120 4.40 -19.07 22.87
C ASN A 120 5.30 -20.28 22.50
N SER A 121 5.32 -20.64 21.21
CA SER A 121 6.21 -21.65 20.66
C SER A 121 7.39 -20.98 19.93
N SER A 122 8.57 -21.60 20.01
CA SER A 122 9.74 -21.18 19.24
C SER A 122 9.76 -21.68 17.78
N ARG A 123 8.75 -22.44 17.36
CA ARG A 123 8.68 -23.03 16.01
C ARG A 123 8.35 -22.02 14.90
N PRO A 124 7.37 -21.08 15.06
CA PRO A 124 7.07 -20.09 14.04
C PRO A 124 8.30 -19.23 13.72
N PHE A 125 8.47 -18.90 12.44
CA PHE A 125 9.56 -18.06 11.95
C PHE A 125 9.17 -17.33 10.66
N GLY A 126 9.97 -16.33 10.27
CA GLY A 126 9.80 -15.57 9.05
C GLY A 126 9.10 -14.23 9.27
N ALA A 127 9.13 -13.39 8.26
CA ALA A 127 8.53 -12.05 8.27
C ALA A 127 7.21 -12.02 7.49
N SER A 128 6.33 -11.07 7.81
CA SER A 128 5.06 -10.85 7.12
C SER A 128 4.71 -9.37 7.01
N ALA A 129 3.91 -9.03 6.01
CA ALA A 129 3.35 -7.71 5.84
C ALA A 129 1.82 -7.77 6.03
N HIS A 130 1.28 -6.86 6.82
CA HIS A 130 -0.14 -6.79 7.12
C HIS A 130 -0.70 -5.48 6.56
N ILE A 131 -1.84 -5.57 5.87
CA ILE A 131 -2.62 -4.42 5.40
C ILE A 131 -4.01 -4.47 6.00
N LEU A 132 -4.70 -3.33 6.02
CA LEU A 132 -6.08 -3.27 6.50
C LEU A 132 -6.98 -4.12 5.61
N GLY A 133 -7.80 -4.95 6.22
CA GLY A 133 -8.79 -5.76 5.53
C GLY A 133 -9.46 -6.76 6.46
N PRO A 134 -10.56 -7.37 6.03
CA PRO A 134 -11.20 -8.42 6.82
C PRO A 134 -10.21 -9.58 7.00
N LYS A 135 -10.18 -10.14 8.20
CA LYS A 135 -9.27 -11.21 8.58
C LYS A 135 -9.26 -12.33 7.53
N SER A 136 -8.10 -12.59 6.94
CA SER A 136 -7.95 -13.65 5.95
C SER A 136 -8.25 -15.01 6.59
N LYS A 137 -9.35 -15.63 6.15
CA LYS A 137 -9.69 -17.01 6.52
C LYS A 137 -8.92 -17.97 5.63
N ASN A 138 -7.59 -17.95 5.69
CA ASN A 138 -6.78 -18.95 4.99
C ASN A 138 -7.03 -20.33 5.60
N LYS A 139 -7.93 -21.10 5.01
CA LYS A 139 -8.38 -22.42 5.47
C LYS A 139 -7.42 -23.56 5.16
N LYS A 140 -6.22 -23.32 4.66
CA LYS A 140 -5.25 -24.41 4.44
C LYS A 140 -4.25 -24.43 5.59
N ASN A 141 -4.42 -25.42 6.46
CA ASN A 141 -3.48 -25.88 7.50
C ASN A 141 -3.15 -24.95 8.67
N THR A 142 -3.99 -24.01 9.02
CA THR A 142 -3.90 -23.33 10.32
C THR A 142 -4.66 -24.06 11.40
N SER A 143 -4.59 -25.41 11.39
CA SER A 143 -5.00 -26.19 12.55
C SER A 143 -4.12 -25.80 13.74
N ASP A 144 -4.75 -25.30 14.79
CA ASP A 144 -4.26 -25.18 16.15
C ASP A 144 -3.22 -24.11 16.51
N TYR A 145 -2.34 -23.63 15.65
CA TYR A 145 -1.31 -22.66 16.07
C TYR A 145 -1.85 -21.23 16.22
N PHE A 146 -2.69 -20.76 15.30
CA PHE A 146 -3.32 -19.44 15.40
C PHE A 146 -4.56 -19.40 16.31
N ALA A 147 -5.22 -20.54 16.52
CA ALA A 147 -6.38 -20.60 17.43
C ALA A 147 -5.98 -20.48 18.91
N LYS A 148 -4.76 -20.81 19.27
CA LYS A 148 -4.24 -20.77 20.65
C LYS A 148 -3.40 -19.52 20.97
N SER A 149 -2.84 -18.83 19.98
CA SER A 149 -2.25 -17.51 20.18
C SER A 149 -3.26 -16.44 19.77
N LYS A 150 -3.39 -15.34 20.56
CA LYS A 150 -4.13 -14.15 20.12
C LYS A 150 -3.63 -13.79 18.73
N SER A 151 -4.53 -13.46 17.79
CA SER A 151 -4.12 -13.01 16.46
C SER A 151 -3.16 -11.81 16.60
N VAL A 152 -2.25 -11.63 15.65
CA VAL A 152 -1.32 -10.51 15.64
C VAL A 152 -2.07 -9.19 15.86
N ALA A 153 -3.15 -8.97 15.12
CA ALA A 153 -3.95 -7.75 15.26
C ALA A 153 -4.54 -7.58 16.67
N GLN A 154 -4.97 -8.65 17.35
CA GLN A 154 -5.46 -8.57 18.74
C GLN A 154 -4.34 -8.18 19.71
N ARG A 155 -3.14 -8.72 19.48
CA ARG A 155 -1.96 -8.39 20.30
C ARG A 155 -1.62 -6.90 20.14
N GLU A 156 -1.48 -6.43 18.92
CA GLU A 156 -1.09 -5.05 18.64
C GLU A 156 -2.20 -4.04 19.03
N ASN A 157 -3.47 -4.38 18.81
CA ASN A 157 -4.58 -3.54 19.27
C ASN A 157 -4.68 -3.51 20.80
N SER A 158 -4.22 -4.54 21.53
CA SER A 158 -4.32 -4.57 23.00
C SER A 158 -3.50 -3.49 23.70
N VAL A 159 -2.57 -2.86 23.00
CA VAL A 159 -1.80 -1.70 23.50
C VAL A 159 -2.72 -0.54 23.90
N MET A 160 -3.91 -0.42 23.27
CA MET A 160 -4.94 0.55 23.69
C MET A 160 -5.28 0.46 25.19
N LEU A 161 -5.24 -0.75 25.78
CA LEU A 161 -5.54 -0.95 27.21
C LEU A 161 -4.50 -0.34 28.14
N LEU A 162 -3.36 0.10 27.65
CA LEU A 162 -2.34 0.84 28.39
C LEU A 162 -2.59 2.35 28.41
N GLU A 163 -3.60 2.82 27.69
CA GLU A 163 -3.94 4.23 27.56
C GLU A 163 -5.05 4.61 28.55
N GLU A 164 -4.93 5.79 29.16
CA GLU A 164 -5.84 6.20 30.25
C GLU A 164 -7.28 6.41 29.76
N ASP A 165 -7.46 7.00 28.57
CA ASP A 165 -8.76 7.34 27.98
C ASP A 165 -9.19 6.38 26.86
N TYR A 166 -8.75 5.11 26.90
CA TYR A 166 -8.98 4.18 25.79
C TYR A 166 -10.47 4.00 25.46
N GLN A 167 -11.36 4.02 26.44
CA GLN A 167 -12.81 3.79 26.24
C GLN A 167 -13.46 4.90 25.40
N THR A 168 -13.00 6.14 25.54
CA THR A 168 -13.52 7.29 24.79
C THR A 168 -12.80 7.51 23.48
N THR A 169 -11.49 7.29 23.47
CA THR A 169 -10.60 7.52 22.31
C THR A 169 -10.90 6.55 21.17
N TYR A 170 -11.26 5.30 21.50
CA TYR A 170 -11.44 4.22 20.51
C TYR A 170 -12.92 3.88 20.26
N GLN A 171 -13.86 4.79 20.61
CA GLN A 171 -15.27 4.61 20.30
C GLN A 171 -15.49 4.40 18.80
N GLY A 172 -16.26 3.35 18.48
CA GLY A 172 -16.59 2.99 17.08
C GLY A 172 -15.56 2.09 16.39
N PHE A 173 -14.45 1.74 17.05
CA PHE A 173 -13.56 0.69 16.57
C PHE A 173 -13.86 -0.63 17.28
N ASP A 174 -14.32 -1.62 16.51
CA ASP A 174 -14.45 -3.00 16.98
C ASP A 174 -13.66 -3.92 16.02
N PRO A 175 -12.56 -4.51 16.49
CA PRO A 175 -11.75 -5.41 15.65
C PRO A 175 -12.47 -6.71 15.29
N ASN A 176 -13.63 -7.00 15.92
CA ASN A 176 -14.44 -8.18 15.64
C ASN A 176 -15.62 -7.88 14.71
N ALA A 177 -15.95 -6.59 14.49
CA ALA A 177 -17.07 -6.17 13.66
C ALA A 177 -16.61 -5.88 12.23
N PRO A 178 -17.03 -6.69 11.23
CA PRO A 178 -16.78 -6.40 9.81
C PRO A 178 -17.25 -5.02 9.38
N GLU A 179 -18.29 -4.49 10.05
CA GLU A 179 -18.88 -3.18 9.80
C GLU A 179 -17.91 -2.03 10.09
N SER A 180 -16.98 -2.20 11.02
CA SER A 180 -15.91 -1.22 11.31
C SER A 180 -15.00 -1.00 10.09
N VAL A 181 -14.92 -1.98 9.20
CA VAL A 181 -14.19 -1.88 7.92
C VAL A 181 -15.06 -1.29 6.81
N ILE A 182 -16.38 -1.54 6.84
CA ILE A 182 -17.31 -1.16 5.77
C ILE A 182 -17.57 0.35 5.75
N SER A 183 -17.63 1.01 6.89
CA SER A 183 -17.87 2.46 6.96
C SER A 183 -16.74 3.32 6.37
N HIS A 184 -15.55 2.76 6.18
CA HIS A 184 -14.38 3.38 5.54
C HIS A 184 -14.23 3.07 4.03
N ASN A 185 -15.23 2.39 3.44
CA ASN A 185 -15.12 1.77 2.10
C ASN A 185 -14.76 2.71 0.94
N LEU A 186 -15.08 4.01 0.98
CA LEU A 186 -14.77 4.91 -0.15
C LEU A 186 -13.30 5.38 -0.17
N MET A 187 -12.71 5.64 0.98
CA MET A 187 -11.28 5.98 1.10
C MET A 187 -10.39 4.73 1.06
N TRP A 188 -10.93 3.59 1.47
CA TRP A 188 -10.23 2.31 1.53
C TRP A 188 -9.74 1.82 0.18
N ASN A 189 -10.55 1.95 -0.89
CA ASN A 189 -10.15 1.44 -2.21
C ASN A 189 -8.90 2.12 -2.79
N ALA A 190 -8.77 3.44 -2.67
CA ALA A 190 -7.61 4.16 -3.19
C ALA A 190 -6.33 3.82 -2.41
N ASN A 191 -6.43 3.65 -1.08
CA ASN A 191 -5.31 3.33 -0.22
C ASN A 191 -4.98 1.84 -0.22
N TYR A 192 -5.97 0.97 -0.40
CA TYR A 192 -5.81 -0.49 -0.40
C TYR A 192 -4.84 -0.96 -1.49
N GLU A 193 -5.04 -0.50 -2.73
CA GLU A 193 -4.17 -0.91 -3.85
C GLU A 193 -2.72 -0.49 -3.63
N ASN A 194 -2.50 0.72 -3.12
CA ASN A 194 -1.15 1.20 -2.83
C ASN A 194 -0.56 0.52 -1.58
N SER A 195 -1.37 0.20 -0.58
CA SER A 195 -0.94 -0.60 0.58
C SER A 195 -0.53 -2.01 0.15
N LEU A 196 -1.35 -2.65 -0.71
CA LEU A 196 -1.04 -3.97 -1.26
C LEU A 196 0.22 -3.93 -2.14
N LEU A 197 0.39 -2.88 -2.94
CA LEU A 197 1.60 -2.68 -3.74
C LEU A 197 2.84 -2.60 -2.85
N PHE A 198 2.81 -1.80 -1.78
CA PHE A 198 3.93 -1.70 -0.84
C PHE A 198 4.19 -3.04 -0.12
N ALA A 199 3.15 -3.69 0.39
CA ALA A 199 3.25 -4.99 1.04
C ALA A 199 3.85 -6.06 0.11
N ALA A 200 3.52 -6.02 -1.19
CA ALA A 200 4.09 -6.93 -2.18
C ALA A 200 5.60 -6.69 -2.41
N GLU A 201 6.05 -5.43 -2.41
CA GLU A 201 7.48 -5.14 -2.49
C GLU A 201 8.24 -5.60 -1.24
N VAL A 202 7.63 -5.47 -0.07
CA VAL A 202 8.20 -6.00 1.19
C VAL A 202 8.30 -7.51 1.13
N ASP A 203 7.23 -8.21 0.73
CA ASP A 203 7.19 -9.67 0.63
C ASP A 203 8.25 -10.20 -0.36
N ASN A 204 8.44 -9.52 -1.48
CA ASN A 204 9.43 -9.90 -2.48
C ASN A 204 10.88 -9.91 -1.97
N VAL A 205 11.21 -9.14 -0.94
CA VAL A 205 12.59 -9.00 -0.44
C VAL A 205 12.77 -9.58 0.96
N ILE A 206 11.91 -9.21 1.92
CA ILE A 206 12.14 -9.52 3.34
C ILE A 206 11.92 -10.99 3.66
N CYS A 207 10.98 -11.64 2.97
CA CYS A 207 10.71 -13.06 3.16
C CYS A 207 11.78 -13.99 2.57
N LYS A 208 12.68 -13.43 1.76
CA LYS A 208 13.81 -14.19 1.15
C LYS A 208 15.12 -13.97 1.88
N ALA A 209 15.36 -12.76 2.37
CA ALA A 209 16.55 -12.39 3.13
C ALA A 209 16.27 -11.12 3.95
N PRO A 210 16.67 -11.04 5.20
CA PRO A 210 17.46 -12.02 5.96
C PRO A 210 16.64 -13.14 6.62
N PHE A 211 15.32 -13.13 6.46
CA PHE A 211 14.43 -14.16 7.01
C PHE A 211 14.21 -15.31 6.00
N ARG A 212 13.61 -16.39 6.48
CA ARG A 212 13.29 -17.56 5.68
C ARG A 212 11.78 -17.59 5.41
N GLU A 213 11.38 -18.14 4.27
CA GLU A 213 9.97 -18.42 3.99
C GLU A 213 9.40 -19.49 4.93
N SER A 214 8.15 -19.28 5.35
CA SER A 214 7.38 -20.22 6.16
C SER A 214 5.89 -20.04 5.89
N ASP A 215 5.05 -20.82 6.53
CA ASP A 215 3.58 -20.66 6.46
C ASP A 215 3.09 -19.34 7.10
N TYR A 216 3.96 -18.63 7.79
CA TYR A 216 3.67 -17.32 8.42
C TYR A 216 4.12 -16.13 7.57
N THR A 217 4.86 -16.37 6.50
CA THR A 217 5.33 -15.31 5.61
C THR A 217 4.24 -14.90 4.61
N GLY A 218 4.43 -13.73 3.99
CA GLY A 218 3.52 -13.24 2.96
C GLY A 218 2.70 -12.03 3.40
N ILE A 219 1.68 -11.74 2.60
CA ILE A 219 0.78 -10.61 2.83
C ILE A 219 -0.49 -11.11 3.51
N HIS A 220 -0.82 -10.49 4.64
CA HIS A 220 -2.00 -10.79 5.43
C HIS A 220 -2.93 -9.57 5.49
N GLN A 221 -4.22 -9.86 5.71
CA GLN A 221 -5.24 -8.83 5.93
C GLN A 221 -5.81 -9.00 7.32
N ASP A 222 -5.73 -7.94 8.13
CA ASP A 222 -6.21 -7.93 9.50
C ASP A 222 -6.73 -6.54 9.87
N ILE A 223 -7.50 -6.47 10.98
CA ILE A 223 -8.09 -5.23 11.46
C ILE A 223 -7.20 -4.65 12.56
N PHE A 224 -6.14 -3.96 12.15
CA PHE A 224 -5.31 -3.16 13.05
C PHE A 224 -5.92 -1.77 13.19
N TYR A 225 -6.10 -1.29 14.43
CA TYR A 225 -6.57 0.07 14.67
C TYR A 225 -5.69 1.10 13.97
N LEU A 226 -4.39 0.94 14.05
CA LEU A 226 -3.43 1.87 13.49
C LEU A 226 -3.59 2.03 11.97
N LEU A 227 -3.79 0.91 11.24
CA LEU A 227 -4.03 0.95 9.80
C LEU A 227 -5.45 1.45 9.46
N TRP A 228 -6.41 1.18 10.34
CA TRP A 228 -7.79 1.68 10.22
C TRP A 228 -7.85 3.19 10.42
N ALA A 229 -7.09 3.72 11.38
CA ALA A 229 -7.10 5.13 11.74
C ALA A 229 -6.29 6.02 10.77
N THR A 230 -5.45 5.45 9.90
CA THR A 230 -4.69 6.20 8.89
C THR A 230 -5.51 6.40 7.61
N ASN A 231 -5.27 7.49 6.90
CA ASN A 231 -5.98 7.86 5.66
C ASN A 231 -5.07 7.88 4.42
N MET A 232 -3.94 7.18 4.49
CA MET A 232 -2.98 7.00 3.42
C MET A 232 -2.64 5.52 3.24
N PRO A 233 -1.96 5.12 2.14
CA PRO A 233 -1.38 3.80 2.00
C PRO A 233 -0.59 3.40 3.24
N SER A 234 -0.86 2.23 3.80
CA SER A 234 -0.29 1.82 5.07
C SER A 234 -0.08 0.31 5.17
N ALA A 235 0.99 -0.09 5.84
CA ALA A 235 1.26 -1.49 6.18
C ALA A 235 1.91 -1.60 7.56
N LEU A 236 1.61 -2.70 8.27
CA LEU A 236 2.29 -3.12 9.47
C LEU A 236 3.16 -4.33 9.12
N LEU A 237 4.43 -4.26 9.48
CA LEU A 237 5.44 -5.26 9.16
C LEU A 237 5.83 -6.02 10.42
N GLU A 238 5.76 -7.33 10.37
CA GLU A 238 6.22 -8.25 11.40
C GLU A 238 7.56 -8.83 10.97
N LEU A 239 8.64 -8.32 11.51
CA LEU A 239 10.03 -8.62 11.11
C LEU A 239 10.58 -9.83 11.85
N GLY A 240 10.06 -11.03 11.53
CA GLY A 240 10.50 -12.28 12.18
C GLY A 240 9.93 -12.46 13.59
N PHE A 241 10.22 -13.62 14.18
CA PHE A 241 9.68 -14.01 15.48
C PHE A 241 10.73 -13.84 16.59
N MET A 242 10.43 -12.98 17.58
CA MET A 242 11.23 -12.82 18.79
C MET A 242 11.39 -14.14 19.57
N SER A 243 10.40 -15.02 19.48
CA SER A 243 10.38 -16.33 20.10
C SER A 243 11.22 -17.39 19.36
N ASN A 244 11.57 -17.17 18.08
CA ASN A 244 12.38 -18.11 17.30
C ASN A 244 13.87 -17.79 17.43
N PRO A 245 14.74 -18.75 17.81
CA PRO A 245 16.15 -18.47 18.04
C PRO A 245 16.92 -17.95 16.83
N LEU A 246 16.56 -18.38 15.60
CA LEU A 246 17.25 -17.95 14.38
C LEU A 246 16.79 -16.55 13.97
N ASP A 247 15.49 -16.28 14.00
CA ASP A 247 14.97 -14.94 13.73
C ASP A 247 15.45 -13.94 14.77
N TYR A 248 15.44 -14.33 16.06
CA TYR A 248 15.95 -13.49 17.14
C TYR A 248 17.43 -13.13 16.95
N LYS A 249 18.27 -14.07 16.47
CA LYS A 249 19.67 -13.79 16.16
C LYS A 249 19.80 -12.69 15.10
N VAL A 250 18.95 -12.68 14.08
CA VAL A 250 18.92 -11.63 13.07
C VAL A 250 18.44 -10.32 13.69
N LEU A 251 17.32 -10.35 14.42
CA LEU A 251 16.69 -9.17 15.03
C LEU A 251 17.58 -8.46 16.05
N SER A 252 18.32 -9.22 16.88
CA SER A 252 19.07 -8.69 18.01
C SER A 252 20.51 -8.25 17.68
N THR A 253 20.99 -8.49 16.46
CA THR A 253 22.35 -8.11 16.05
C THR A 253 22.36 -6.88 15.16
N LYS A 254 23.40 -6.03 15.28
CA LYS A 254 23.55 -4.84 14.40
C LYS A 254 23.60 -5.21 12.92
N ASP A 255 24.33 -6.26 12.57
CA ASP A 255 24.43 -6.76 11.19
C ASP A 255 23.05 -7.23 10.66
N GLY A 256 22.31 -7.95 11.49
CA GLY A 256 20.95 -8.39 11.11
C GLY A 256 19.98 -7.22 10.95
N GLN A 257 20.00 -6.24 11.86
CA GLN A 257 19.19 -5.02 11.75
C GLN A 257 19.53 -4.21 10.50
N GLU A 258 20.80 -4.11 10.15
CA GLU A 258 21.26 -3.45 8.94
C GLU A 258 20.76 -4.17 7.67
N LYS A 259 20.81 -5.50 7.64
CA LYS A 259 20.29 -6.32 6.55
C LYS A 259 18.77 -6.16 6.39
N ILE A 260 18.04 -6.14 7.51
CA ILE A 260 16.59 -5.88 7.50
C ILE A 260 16.31 -4.49 6.94
N ALA A 261 16.98 -3.46 7.45
CA ALA A 261 16.79 -2.08 6.99
C ALA A 261 17.15 -1.93 5.51
N GLN A 262 18.16 -2.64 5.01
CA GLN A 262 18.52 -2.65 3.60
C GLN A 262 17.44 -3.31 2.73
N SER A 263 16.87 -4.43 3.17
CA SER A 263 15.76 -5.09 2.47
C SER A 263 14.51 -4.20 2.43
N LEU A 264 14.14 -3.58 3.55
CA LEU A 264 13.03 -2.62 3.61
C LEU A 264 13.26 -1.39 2.73
N PHE A 265 14.49 -0.90 2.69
CA PHE A 265 14.87 0.20 1.80
C PHE A 265 14.73 -0.19 0.32
N SER A 266 15.11 -1.41 -0.06
CA SER A 266 14.91 -1.92 -1.42
C SER A 266 13.43 -2.00 -1.77
N ALA A 267 12.57 -2.46 -0.86
CA ALA A 267 11.12 -2.47 -1.02
C ALA A 267 10.56 -1.04 -1.20
N PHE A 268 11.03 -0.10 -0.38
CA PHE A 268 10.63 1.31 -0.48
C PHE A 268 11.00 1.91 -1.84
N CYS A 269 12.22 1.66 -2.35
CA CYS A 269 12.66 2.14 -3.66
C CYS A 269 11.77 1.59 -4.79
N ALA A 270 11.49 0.28 -4.77
CA ALA A 270 10.63 -0.36 -5.76
C ALA A 270 9.20 0.19 -5.71
N TYR A 271 8.65 0.35 -4.51
CA TYR A 271 7.33 0.97 -4.31
C TYR A 271 7.30 2.41 -4.81
N LYS A 272 8.27 3.26 -4.38
CA LYS A 272 8.33 4.67 -4.78
C LYS A 272 8.38 4.80 -6.31
N THR A 273 9.20 4.01 -6.98
CA THR A 273 9.30 4.02 -8.45
C THR A 273 7.93 3.74 -9.10
N LYS A 274 7.21 2.72 -8.64
CA LYS A 274 5.89 2.36 -9.18
C LYS A 274 4.83 3.38 -8.82
N PHE A 275 4.84 3.89 -7.59
CA PHE A 275 3.92 4.91 -7.14
C PHE A 275 4.09 6.20 -7.93
N ASP A 276 5.30 6.71 -8.07
CA ASP A 276 5.62 7.94 -8.80
C ASP A 276 5.24 7.83 -10.29
N ALA A 277 5.51 6.69 -10.93
CA ALA A 277 5.08 6.43 -12.30
C ALA A 277 3.55 6.48 -12.44
N SER A 278 2.82 5.94 -11.45
CA SER A 278 1.34 5.87 -11.48
C SER A 278 0.65 7.24 -11.35
N VAL A 279 1.27 8.21 -10.67
CA VAL A 279 0.70 9.55 -10.48
C VAL A 279 1.14 10.52 -11.58
N ASN A 280 2.31 10.32 -12.18
CA ASN A 280 2.80 11.15 -13.29
C ASN A 280 2.08 10.86 -14.61
N VAL A 281 1.60 9.64 -14.84
CA VAL A 281 0.81 9.28 -16.03
C VAL A 281 -0.59 9.93 -16.03
N LYS A 282 -1.09 10.38 -14.87
CA LYS A 282 -2.40 11.05 -14.76
C LYS A 282 -2.37 12.55 -15.08
N SER A 283 -1.20 13.14 -15.33
CA SER A 283 -1.04 14.59 -15.46
C SER A 283 -0.92 15.13 -16.88
N ASP A 284 -1.05 14.30 -17.94
CA ASP A 284 -0.99 14.77 -19.33
C ASP A 284 -2.17 14.31 -20.19
N PRO A 285 -3.19 15.16 -20.40
CA PRO A 285 -3.91 15.18 -21.64
C PRO A 285 -3.33 16.25 -22.57
N VAL A 286 -2.12 16.07 -23.07
CA VAL A 286 -1.66 16.84 -24.23
C VAL A 286 -2.20 16.16 -25.47
N VAL A 287 -3.28 16.70 -26.00
CA VAL A 287 -3.73 16.42 -27.36
C VAL A 287 -2.70 17.04 -28.31
N VAL A 288 -1.79 16.21 -28.82
CA VAL A 288 -0.96 16.58 -29.96
C VAL A 288 -1.62 16.02 -31.21
N PRO A 289 -1.93 16.84 -32.24
CA PRO A 289 -2.43 16.33 -33.50
C PRO A 289 -1.33 15.52 -34.20
N VAL A 290 -1.55 14.23 -34.39
CA VAL A 290 -0.65 13.35 -35.15
C VAL A 290 -0.99 13.48 -36.63
N PRO A 291 -0.02 13.80 -37.52
CA PRO A 291 -0.21 13.65 -38.97
C PRO A 291 -0.27 12.16 -39.33
N ALA A 292 -1.19 11.82 -40.22
CA ALA A 292 -1.42 10.44 -40.67
C ALA A 292 -0.16 9.81 -41.31
N PRO A 293 0.20 8.57 -40.97
CA PRO A 293 1.25 7.83 -41.68
C PRO A 293 0.69 7.09 -42.88
N ALA A 294 1.52 7.06 -43.94
CA ALA A 294 1.31 6.27 -45.14
C ALA A 294 1.55 4.77 -44.89
N PRO A 295 1.01 3.87 -45.73
CA PRO A 295 0.92 2.44 -45.46
C PRO A 295 2.22 1.69 -45.76
N VAL A 296 2.61 0.79 -44.86
CA VAL A 296 3.62 -0.25 -45.13
C VAL A 296 3.07 -1.63 -44.80
N GLN A 297 3.32 -2.56 -45.69
CA GLN A 297 2.80 -3.92 -45.77
C GLN A 297 3.38 -4.91 -44.75
N VAL A 298 2.52 -5.71 -44.30
CA VAL A 298 2.42 -7.08 -43.74
C VAL A 298 3.64 -8.02 -43.79
N ALA A 299 3.91 -8.66 -42.70
CA ALA A 299 4.29 -10.07 -42.58
C ALA A 299 3.77 -10.67 -41.26
N GLU A 300 2.94 -11.70 -41.35
CA GLU A 300 2.41 -12.59 -40.29
C GLU A 300 3.33 -13.86 -40.22
N PRO A 301 3.16 -14.81 -39.27
CA PRO A 301 2.42 -14.85 -38.01
C PRO A 301 3.17 -15.53 -36.85
N ALA A 302 2.71 -15.35 -35.62
CA ALA A 302 2.75 -16.40 -34.59
C ALA A 302 1.67 -16.12 -33.54
N GLU A 303 0.83 -17.08 -33.32
CA GLU A 303 -0.31 -17.09 -32.40
C GLU A 303 0.10 -16.78 -30.97
N THR A 304 -0.49 -15.72 -30.40
CA THR A 304 -0.59 -15.54 -28.97
C THR A 304 -2.01 -15.10 -28.60
N ALA A 305 -2.51 -15.71 -27.55
CA ALA A 305 -3.87 -15.61 -27.02
C ALA A 305 -4.44 -14.19 -27.03
N GLY A 306 -5.68 -14.08 -27.54
CA GLY A 306 -6.46 -12.91 -27.86
C GLY A 306 -6.35 -11.70 -26.94
N GLU A 307 -5.92 -10.59 -27.47
CA GLU A 307 -6.32 -9.26 -27.04
C GLU A 307 -7.78 -9.06 -27.42
N VAL A 308 -8.64 -8.99 -26.43
CA VAL A 308 -10.03 -8.56 -26.61
C VAL A 308 -10.03 -7.05 -26.61
N ALA A 309 -10.50 -6.45 -27.71
CA ALA A 309 -10.80 -5.03 -27.85
C ALA A 309 -11.58 -4.52 -26.63
N ALA A 310 -11.43 -3.22 -26.33
CA ALA A 310 -11.95 -2.55 -25.14
C ALA A 310 -13.50 -2.61 -25.07
N GLU A 311 -14.07 -3.77 -24.78
CA GLU A 311 -15.46 -3.91 -24.39
C GLU A 311 -15.59 -3.76 -22.88
N GLU A 312 -16.53 -2.91 -22.46
CA GLU A 312 -16.91 -2.82 -21.06
C GLU A 312 -17.73 -4.03 -20.69
N TYR A 313 -17.39 -4.68 -19.58
CA TYR A 313 -18.13 -5.82 -19.05
C TYR A 313 -18.18 -5.79 -17.52
N TYR A 314 -19.07 -6.57 -16.95
CA TYR A 314 -19.14 -6.80 -15.53
C TYR A 314 -18.55 -8.17 -15.18
N GLY A 315 -18.06 -8.31 -13.95
CA GLY A 315 -17.54 -9.60 -13.47
C GLY A 315 -17.38 -9.59 -11.96
N VAL A 316 -16.98 -10.73 -11.42
CA VAL A 316 -16.73 -10.89 -9.99
C VAL A 316 -15.23 -10.90 -9.74
N GLN A 317 -14.71 -9.87 -9.09
CA GLN A 317 -13.32 -9.86 -8.65
C GLN A 317 -13.17 -10.79 -7.44
N ILE A 318 -12.27 -11.76 -7.55
CA ILE A 318 -12.03 -12.79 -6.52
C ILE A 318 -10.72 -12.58 -5.77
N MET A 319 -9.76 -11.90 -6.39
CA MET A 319 -8.47 -11.57 -5.79
C MET A 319 -7.73 -10.50 -6.57
N ALA A 320 -6.67 -9.95 -5.95
CA ALA A 320 -5.73 -9.05 -6.58
C ALA A 320 -4.31 -9.39 -6.09
N LEU A 321 -3.32 -9.45 -6.99
CA LEU A 321 -1.95 -9.87 -6.68
C LEU A 321 -0.93 -9.04 -7.46
N GLY A 322 0.24 -8.82 -6.89
CA GLY A 322 1.37 -8.14 -7.55
C GLY A 322 2.03 -8.95 -8.69
N ARG A 323 1.68 -10.24 -8.84
CA ARG A 323 2.19 -11.12 -9.89
C ARG A 323 1.08 -11.77 -10.68
N LYS A 324 1.33 -12.11 -11.95
CA LYS A 324 0.39 -12.87 -12.77
C LYS A 324 0.44 -14.36 -12.39
N LEU A 325 -0.73 -14.93 -12.10
CA LEU A 325 -0.91 -16.38 -11.89
C LEU A 325 -1.12 -17.09 -13.22
N ALA A 326 -0.80 -18.39 -13.25
CA ALA A 326 -1.11 -19.23 -14.38
C ALA A 326 -2.64 -19.41 -14.54
N ALA A 327 -3.10 -19.65 -15.78
CA ALA A 327 -4.55 -19.75 -16.07
C ALA A 327 -5.27 -20.86 -15.31
N ASN A 328 -4.55 -21.90 -14.91
CA ASN A 328 -5.04 -23.05 -14.16
C ASN A 328 -4.63 -23.05 -12.68
N ASP A 329 -4.28 -21.87 -12.13
CA ASP A 329 -3.84 -21.75 -10.73
C ASP A 329 -4.91 -22.32 -9.78
N PRO A 330 -4.53 -23.16 -8.79
CA PRO A 330 -5.45 -23.74 -7.81
C PRO A 330 -6.28 -22.72 -7.03
N ASN A 331 -5.80 -21.51 -6.89
CA ASN A 331 -6.50 -20.43 -6.21
C ASN A 331 -7.80 -20.02 -6.92
N PHE A 332 -7.96 -20.33 -8.21
CA PHE A 332 -9.20 -20.07 -8.94
C PHE A 332 -10.29 -21.10 -8.66
N LYS A 333 -10.00 -22.18 -7.90
CA LYS A 333 -10.97 -23.21 -7.47
C LYS A 333 -11.79 -23.77 -8.64
N GLY A 334 -11.13 -23.97 -9.79
CA GLY A 334 -11.74 -24.50 -11.01
C GLY A 334 -12.49 -23.48 -11.87
N TYR A 335 -12.49 -22.19 -11.50
CA TYR A 335 -13.04 -21.14 -12.37
C TYR A 335 -11.99 -20.69 -13.38
N LYS A 336 -12.44 -20.33 -14.58
CA LYS A 336 -11.62 -19.63 -15.58
C LYS A 336 -11.57 -18.15 -15.17
N ALA A 337 -10.39 -17.66 -14.81
CA ALA A 337 -10.20 -16.27 -14.39
C ALA A 337 -9.56 -15.44 -15.50
N ILE A 338 -10.05 -14.23 -15.67
CA ILE A 338 -9.45 -13.18 -16.51
C ILE A 338 -8.52 -12.36 -15.61
N ALA A 339 -7.25 -12.29 -15.98
CA ALA A 339 -6.27 -11.46 -15.28
C ALA A 339 -6.21 -10.08 -15.93
N VAL A 340 -6.78 -9.07 -15.29
CA VAL A 340 -6.72 -7.68 -15.73
C VAL A 340 -5.49 -7.04 -15.09
N ASN A 341 -4.55 -6.61 -15.93
CA ASN A 341 -3.36 -5.88 -15.48
C ASN A 341 -3.71 -4.38 -15.35
N THR A 342 -3.79 -3.89 -14.13
CA THR A 342 -4.09 -2.47 -13.86
C THR A 342 -2.83 -1.58 -13.88
N GLY A 343 -1.70 -2.09 -14.37
CA GLY A 343 -0.41 -1.41 -14.32
C GLY A 343 0.32 -1.53 -12.96
N LYS A 344 -0.39 -1.83 -11.89
CA LYS A 344 0.13 -1.98 -10.53
C LYS A 344 0.06 -3.42 -10.03
N ILE A 345 -1.09 -4.05 -10.24
CA ILE A 345 -1.42 -5.41 -9.78
C ILE A 345 -2.28 -6.10 -10.83
N TYR A 346 -2.36 -7.42 -10.74
CA TYR A 346 -3.30 -8.23 -11.51
C TYR A 346 -4.57 -8.45 -10.69
N LYS A 347 -5.72 -8.00 -11.21
CA LYS A 347 -7.04 -8.31 -10.67
C LYS A 347 -7.62 -9.51 -11.40
N TYR A 348 -8.10 -10.50 -10.66
CA TYR A 348 -8.62 -11.74 -11.21
C TYR A 348 -10.14 -11.73 -11.16
N ILE A 349 -10.73 -11.75 -12.35
CA ILE A 349 -12.18 -11.61 -12.57
C ILE A 349 -12.73 -12.94 -13.08
N ILE A 350 -13.83 -13.41 -12.49
CA ILE A 350 -14.57 -14.59 -12.92
C ILE A 350 -16.06 -14.28 -13.08
N GLY A 351 -16.82 -15.16 -13.68
CA GLY A 351 -18.28 -15.03 -13.78
C GLY A 351 -18.73 -13.79 -14.56
N VAL A 352 -18.01 -13.44 -15.63
CA VAL A 352 -18.28 -12.26 -16.44
C VAL A 352 -19.67 -12.25 -17.10
N GLY A 353 -20.20 -11.06 -17.37
CA GLY A 353 -21.48 -10.80 -18.04
C GLY A 353 -21.51 -9.41 -18.60
N GLU A 354 -22.44 -9.18 -19.54
CA GLU A 354 -22.64 -7.87 -20.18
C GLU A 354 -23.32 -6.88 -19.24
N THR A 355 -24.19 -7.37 -18.36
CA THR A 355 -24.93 -6.54 -17.40
C THR A 355 -24.51 -6.85 -15.95
N LYS A 356 -24.70 -5.85 -15.07
CA LYS A 356 -24.48 -6.01 -13.63
C LYS A 356 -25.41 -7.06 -13.01
N GLU A 357 -26.65 -7.10 -13.47
CA GLU A 357 -27.71 -8.00 -13.01
C GLU A 357 -27.34 -9.47 -13.28
N ASP A 358 -26.81 -9.79 -14.46
CA ASP A 358 -26.31 -11.12 -14.81
C ASP A 358 -25.20 -11.59 -13.88
N VAL A 359 -24.30 -10.67 -13.55
CA VAL A 359 -23.16 -10.98 -12.66
C VAL A 359 -23.59 -11.10 -11.20
N LEU A 360 -24.58 -10.32 -10.76
CA LEU A 360 -25.14 -10.43 -9.41
C LEU A 360 -25.77 -11.81 -9.14
N VAL A 361 -26.43 -12.40 -10.15
CA VAL A 361 -26.95 -13.77 -10.05
C VAL A 361 -25.81 -14.78 -9.86
N LYS A 362 -24.79 -14.70 -10.70
CA LYS A 362 -23.59 -15.57 -10.62
C LYS A 362 -22.81 -15.35 -9.32
N HIS A 363 -22.77 -14.12 -8.83
CA HIS A 363 -22.04 -13.76 -7.60
C HIS A 363 -22.58 -14.48 -6.37
N LYS A 364 -23.88 -14.77 -6.27
CA LYS A 364 -24.45 -15.51 -5.15
C LYS A 364 -23.80 -16.88 -4.96
N ASP A 365 -23.51 -17.59 -6.05
CA ASP A 365 -22.85 -18.90 -6.00
C ASP A 365 -21.32 -18.76 -5.88
N ILE A 366 -20.72 -17.79 -6.58
CA ILE A 366 -19.29 -17.51 -6.49
C ILE A 366 -18.92 -17.13 -5.05
N LYS A 367 -19.74 -16.33 -4.37
CA LYS A 367 -19.52 -15.90 -3.00
C LYS A 367 -19.42 -17.06 -1.98
N LYS A 368 -20.06 -18.20 -2.27
CA LYS A 368 -19.92 -19.41 -1.45
C LYS A 368 -18.49 -19.95 -1.44
N LYS A 369 -17.77 -19.81 -2.57
CA LYS A 369 -16.37 -20.24 -2.71
C LYS A 369 -15.37 -19.12 -2.48
N PHE A 370 -15.76 -17.86 -2.76
CA PHE A 370 -14.97 -16.65 -2.60
C PHE A 370 -15.76 -15.63 -1.78
N PRO A 371 -15.83 -15.76 -0.45
CA PRO A 371 -16.65 -14.91 0.40
C PRO A 371 -16.35 -13.43 0.28
N GLU A 372 -15.08 -13.07 -0.03
CA GLU A 372 -14.58 -11.70 -0.14
C GLU A 372 -14.75 -11.13 -1.57
N SER A 373 -15.37 -11.88 -2.48
CA SER A 373 -15.57 -11.44 -3.86
C SER A 373 -16.66 -10.37 -3.96
N PHE A 374 -16.52 -9.48 -4.92
CA PHE A 374 -17.49 -8.41 -5.19
C PHE A 374 -17.61 -8.16 -6.69
N VAL A 375 -18.75 -7.54 -7.09
CA VAL A 375 -19.02 -7.25 -8.50
C VAL A 375 -18.28 -6.00 -8.93
N VAL A 376 -17.63 -6.08 -10.09
CA VAL A 376 -16.86 -4.98 -10.69
C VAL A 376 -17.31 -4.73 -12.12
N LYS A 377 -17.11 -3.48 -12.57
CA LYS A 377 -17.13 -3.08 -13.98
C LYS A 377 -15.69 -3.04 -14.47
N VAL A 378 -15.45 -3.64 -15.61
CA VAL A 378 -14.13 -3.68 -16.27
C VAL A 378 -14.21 -2.89 -17.57
N SER A 379 -13.28 -1.96 -17.78
CA SER A 379 -13.14 -1.15 -18.98
C SER A 379 -11.66 -1.13 -19.36
N GLY A 380 -11.25 -1.97 -20.31
CA GLY A 380 -9.84 -2.16 -20.66
C GLY A 380 -9.04 -2.61 -19.44
N ASN A 381 -8.05 -1.83 -19.03
CA ASN A 381 -7.21 -2.09 -17.85
C ASN A 381 -7.76 -1.46 -16.54
N SER A 382 -8.91 -0.80 -16.57
CA SER A 382 -9.59 -0.27 -15.40
C SER A 382 -10.57 -1.28 -14.82
N VAL A 383 -10.57 -1.42 -13.51
CA VAL A 383 -11.51 -2.30 -12.77
C VAL A 383 -12.07 -1.52 -11.61
N GLU A 384 -13.36 -1.21 -11.65
CA GLU A 384 -14.08 -0.41 -10.66
C GLU A 384 -15.19 -1.24 -10.00
N ILE A 385 -15.51 -0.95 -8.74
CA ILE A 385 -16.64 -1.61 -8.08
C ILE A 385 -17.93 -1.17 -8.79
N ALA A 386 -18.76 -2.13 -9.17
CA ALA A 386 -20.05 -1.86 -9.76
C ALA A 386 -21.02 -1.31 -8.69
N LYS A 387 -21.27 0.01 -8.76
CA LYS A 387 -22.23 0.71 -7.87
C LYS A 387 -23.66 0.25 -8.12
#